data_9e22a90e9cb8b9eb741ac292bbb4e036
#
_entry.id   9e22a90e9cb8b9eb741ac292bbb4e036
#
_cell.length_a   1.000
_cell.length_b   1.000
_cell.length_c   1.000
_cell.angle_alpha   90.00
_cell.angle_beta   90.00
_cell.angle_gamma   90.00
#
_symmetry.space_group_name_H-M   'P 1'
#
loop_
_entity.id
_entity.type
_entity.pdbx_description
1 polymer ?
#
loop_
_entity_poly.entity_id
_entity_poly.type
_entity_poly.pdbx_seq_one_letter_code
_entity_poly.pdbx_strand_id
1 'polypeptide(L)'
;DLYVERLKRCREELGKCEHIRLAETEHYDKSKLVLSVAGLTKGLADTYGAEATGIQLQEDLLNQYHLQMEMAAGTYVIAMTSVGDTDEGMKRLIKAIYELDKKYKPLQGAYNTVDSDIVPEEIKKSQKKEKNYDIEPGHLPQAEVIYSPAQVIGMKDAGADGFQFVPLTQSEGYISAEYAYLYPPGIPMLVPGERITAQIREHFQWYMERTYE
;
A
#
# COMPACT_ATOMS: atom_id res chain seq x y z
N ASP A 1 -30.52 -0.90 -10.28
CA ASP A 1 -30.13 -0.42 -8.94
C ASP A 1 -29.37 0.90 -9.09
N LEU A 2 -29.87 1.97 -8.46
CA LEU A 2 -29.31 3.32 -8.57
C LEU A 2 -27.82 3.41 -8.21
N TYR A 3 -27.36 2.64 -7.22
CA TYR A 3 -25.95 2.60 -6.85
C TYR A 3 -25.08 2.03 -7.97
N VAL A 4 -25.52 0.92 -8.58
CA VAL A 4 -24.75 0.30 -9.67
C VAL A 4 -24.58 1.24 -10.86
N GLU A 5 -25.63 1.99 -11.19
CA GLU A 5 -25.58 2.95 -12.28
C GLU A 5 -24.70 4.17 -11.96
N ARG A 6 -24.74 4.66 -10.70
CA ARG A 6 -23.82 5.72 -10.23
C ARG A 6 -22.38 5.27 -10.31
N LEU A 7 -22.10 4.07 -9.80
CA LEU A 7 -20.77 3.50 -9.82
C LEU A 7 -20.25 3.32 -11.24
N LYS A 8 -21.10 2.79 -12.14
CA LYS A 8 -20.75 2.63 -13.56
C LYS A 8 -20.36 3.96 -14.19
N ARG A 9 -21.19 5.00 -14.01
CA ARG A 9 -20.89 6.36 -14.50
C ARG A 9 -19.60 6.90 -13.90
N CYS A 10 -19.40 6.71 -12.59
CA CYS A 10 -18.18 7.16 -11.92
C CYS A 10 -16.94 6.51 -12.53
N ARG A 11 -16.96 5.21 -12.77
CA ARG A 11 -15.84 4.48 -13.41
C ARG A 11 -15.61 4.96 -14.85
N GLU A 12 -16.68 5.16 -15.63
CA GLU A 12 -16.59 5.68 -16.99
C GLU A 12 -15.96 7.08 -17.04
N GLU A 13 -16.33 7.97 -16.11
CA GLU A 13 -15.73 9.29 -16.01
C GLU A 13 -14.25 9.22 -15.56
N LEU A 14 -13.95 8.47 -14.52
CA LEU A 14 -12.57 8.31 -14.05
C LEU A 14 -11.66 7.68 -15.11
N GLY A 15 -12.20 6.79 -15.96
CA GLY A 15 -11.47 6.21 -17.09
C GLY A 15 -11.07 7.20 -18.18
N LYS A 16 -11.58 8.45 -18.17
CA LYS A 16 -11.22 9.52 -19.10
C LYS A 16 -10.03 10.36 -18.64
N CYS A 17 -9.50 10.13 -17.44
CA CYS A 17 -8.30 10.80 -16.96
C CYS A 17 -7.11 10.49 -17.88
N GLU A 18 -6.27 11.50 -18.08
CA GLU A 18 -5.11 11.39 -18.99
C GLU A 18 -3.93 10.69 -18.31
N HIS A 19 -3.72 10.94 -17.03
CA HIS A 19 -2.55 10.53 -16.27
C HIS A 19 -2.90 9.57 -15.13
N ILE A 20 -3.78 9.98 -14.19
CA ILE A 20 -4.23 9.11 -13.10
C ILE A 20 -5.10 8.00 -13.68
N ARG A 21 -4.72 6.76 -13.44
CA ARG A 21 -5.38 5.60 -14.06
C ARG A 21 -6.29 4.89 -13.07
N LEU A 22 -7.48 4.57 -13.51
CA LEU A 22 -8.33 3.60 -12.83
C LEU A 22 -7.82 2.20 -13.18
N ALA A 23 -7.15 1.54 -12.22
CA ALA A 23 -6.61 0.20 -12.43
C ALA A 23 -7.72 -0.85 -12.36
N GLU A 24 -7.72 -1.75 -13.32
CA GLU A 24 -8.67 -2.87 -13.43
C GLU A 24 -7.89 -4.14 -13.75
N THR A 25 -8.34 -5.27 -13.17
CA THR A 25 -7.82 -6.61 -13.45
C THR A 25 -8.93 -7.46 -14.06
N GLU A 26 -8.63 -8.67 -14.50
CA GLU A 26 -9.64 -9.59 -15.07
C GLU A 26 -10.77 -9.88 -14.05
N HIS A 27 -10.39 -10.03 -12.77
CA HIS A 27 -11.33 -10.26 -11.67
C HIS A 27 -11.11 -9.22 -10.58
N TYR A 28 -12.02 -8.26 -10.46
CA TYR A 28 -11.94 -7.20 -9.46
C TYR A 28 -13.31 -6.85 -8.88
N ASP A 29 -13.29 -6.36 -7.65
CA ASP A 29 -14.47 -5.82 -6.99
C ASP A 29 -14.77 -4.43 -7.55
N LYS A 30 -15.85 -4.31 -8.31
CA LYS A 30 -16.26 -3.06 -8.96
C LYS A 30 -16.55 -1.92 -7.98
N SER A 31 -16.88 -2.23 -6.73
CA SER A 31 -17.14 -1.24 -5.68
C SER A 31 -15.87 -0.55 -5.19
N LYS A 32 -14.70 -1.11 -5.48
CA LYS A 32 -13.40 -0.53 -5.16
C LYS A 32 -12.82 0.18 -6.38
N LEU A 33 -12.52 1.46 -6.20
CA LEU A 33 -11.88 2.27 -7.23
C LEU A 33 -10.39 2.38 -6.90
N VAL A 34 -9.56 1.65 -7.63
CA VAL A 34 -8.10 1.69 -7.48
C VAL A 34 -7.55 2.77 -8.40
N LEU A 35 -7.10 3.89 -7.84
CA LEU A 35 -6.57 5.04 -8.58
C LEU A 35 -5.06 5.04 -8.48
N SER A 36 -4.37 4.89 -9.60
CA SER A 36 -2.92 4.75 -9.68
C SER A 36 -2.24 6.00 -10.24
N VAL A 37 -1.16 6.40 -9.59
CA VAL A 37 -0.22 7.45 -10.02
C VAL A 37 1.14 6.87 -10.45
N ALA A 38 1.20 5.57 -10.72
CA ALA A 38 2.42 4.92 -11.16
C ALA A 38 2.96 5.56 -12.44
N GLY A 39 4.27 5.84 -12.48
CA GLY A 39 4.94 6.52 -13.58
C GLY A 39 4.62 8.01 -13.69
N LEU A 40 4.01 8.61 -12.66
CA LEU A 40 3.73 10.03 -12.60
C LEU A 40 4.63 10.74 -11.60
N THR A 41 4.76 12.05 -11.75
CA THR A 41 5.38 12.96 -10.79
C THR A 41 4.44 14.13 -10.51
N LYS A 42 4.54 14.70 -9.32
CA LYS A 42 3.83 15.89 -8.94
C LYS A 42 4.84 17.04 -8.80
N GLY A 43 4.84 17.98 -9.72
CA GLY A 43 5.74 19.12 -9.68
C GLY A 43 6.05 19.71 -11.06
N LEU A 44 6.88 20.74 -11.08
CA LEU A 44 7.34 21.38 -12.33
C LEU A 44 8.22 20.41 -13.12
N ALA A 45 7.94 20.32 -14.40
CA ALA A 45 8.49 19.34 -15.34
C ALA A 45 10.03 19.41 -15.56
N ASP A 46 10.74 20.34 -14.93
CA ASP A 46 12.15 20.62 -15.19
C ASP A 46 13.11 20.06 -14.15
N THR A 47 12.62 19.41 -13.12
CA THR A 47 13.44 18.67 -12.15
C THR A 47 13.10 17.21 -12.23
N TYR A 48 14.10 16.33 -12.19
CA TYR A 48 13.95 14.89 -12.00
C TYR A 48 13.16 14.64 -10.69
N GLY A 49 11.83 14.79 -10.78
CA GLY A 49 10.94 14.62 -9.64
C GLY A 49 10.88 13.13 -9.26
N ALA A 50 10.79 12.87 -7.98
CA ALA A 50 10.49 11.52 -7.51
C ALA A 50 9.15 11.06 -8.05
N GLU A 51 8.98 9.75 -8.21
CA GLU A 51 7.71 9.16 -8.57
C GLU A 51 6.65 9.50 -7.51
N ALA A 52 5.47 9.83 -7.98
CA ALA A 52 4.36 10.16 -7.10
C ALA A 52 3.88 8.93 -6.34
N THR A 53 3.56 9.11 -5.06
CA THR A 53 3.09 8.02 -4.21
C THR A 53 1.58 8.05 -4.00
N GLY A 54 1.01 6.88 -3.66
CA GLY A 54 -0.38 6.79 -3.23
C GLY A 54 -0.67 7.64 -2.00
N ILE A 55 0.29 7.77 -1.08
CA ILE A 55 0.17 8.62 0.11
C ILE A 55 0.00 10.08 -0.30
N GLN A 56 0.80 10.60 -1.23
CA GLN A 56 0.65 11.97 -1.73
C GLN A 56 -0.72 12.20 -2.37
N LEU A 57 -1.21 11.24 -3.16
CA LEU A 57 -2.56 11.33 -3.74
C LEU A 57 -3.64 11.31 -2.65
N GLN A 58 -3.50 10.46 -1.63
CA GLN A 58 -4.43 10.41 -0.49
C GLN A 58 -4.44 11.73 0.30
N GLU A 59 -3.29 12.30 0.58
CA GLU A 59 -3.17 13.60 1.26
C GLU A 59 -3.80 14.73 0.45
N ASP A 60 -3.58 14.75 -0.87
CA ASP A 60 -4.22 15.73 -1.75
C ASP A 60 -5.76 15.61 -1.72
N LEU A 61 -6.28 14.39 -1.81
CA LEU A 61 -7.72 14.14 -1.77
C LEU A 61 -8.32 14.52 -0.42
N LEU A 62 -7.64 14.21 0.68
CA LEU A 62 -8.09 14.55 2.02
C LEU A 62 -8.04 16.05 2.28
N ASN A 63 -6.89 16.68 2.04
CA ASN A 63 -6.64 18.05 2.47
C ASN A 63 -7.31 19.10 1.56
N GLN A 64 -7.40 18.84 0.23
CA GLN A 64 -7.94 19.79 -0.73
C GLN A 64 -9.42 19.55 -1.04
N TYR A 65 -9.89 18.29 -0.95
CA TYR A 65 -11.24 17.93 -1.40
C TYR A 65 -12.08 17.29 -0.29
N HIS A 66 -11.51 17.06 0.90
CA HIS A 66 -12.17 16.39 2.04
C HIS A 66 -12.71 15.00 1.66
N LEU A 67 -11.93 14.26 0.89
CA LEU A 67 -12.22 12.89 0.47
C LEU A 67 -11.28 11.93 1.16
N GLN A 68 -11.81 11.12 2.07
CA GLN A 68 -11.08 10.07 2.77
C GLN A 68 -11.04 8.82 1.89
N MET A 69 -9.83 8.34 1.60
CA MET A 69 -9.64 7.05 0.93
C MET A 69 -9.55 5.93 1.96
N GLU A 70 -9.88 4.72 1.55
CA GLU A 70 -9.77 3.53 2.40
C GLU A 70 -8.30 3.21 2.71
N MET A 71 -7.47 3.25 1.68
CA MET A 71 -6.03 3.01 1.83
C MET A 71 -5.22 3.71 0.75
N ALA A 72 -3.94 3.94 1.07
CA ALA A 72 -2.90 4.29 0.13
C ALA A 72 -1.71 3.33 0.28
N ALA A 73 -1.13 2.87 -0.81
CA ALA A 73 0.06 2.04 -0.80
C ALA A 73 0.85 2.22 -2.10
N GLY A 74 2.18 2.20 -2.01
CA GLY A 74 3.03 2.37 -3.19
C GLY A 74 2.58 3.57 -4.03
N THR A 75 2.10 3.31 -5.24
CA THR A 75 1.70 4.33 -6.21
C THR A 75 0.18 4.38 -6.44
N TYR A 76 -0.65 3.90 -5.51
CA TYR A 76 -2.11 3.89 -5.68
C TYR A 76 -2.86 4.20 -4.38
N VAL A 77 -4.12 4.61 -4.56
CA VAL A 77 -5.12 4.69 -3.48
C VAL A 77 -6.33 3.83 -3.82
N ILE A 78 -7.06 3.40 -2.80
CA ILE A 78 -8.34 2.71 -2.95
C ILE A 78 -9.44 3.56 -2.34
N ALA A 79 -10.45 3.88 -3.17
CA ALA A 79 -11.73 4.38 -2.69
C ALA A 79 -12.72 3.23 -2.62
N MET A 80 -13.30 2.99 -1.44
CA MET A 80 -14.43 2.08 -1.28
C MET A 80 -15.73 2.83 -1.51
N THR A 81 -16.61 2.24 -2.31
CA THR A 81 -17.95 2.79 -2.55
C THR A 81 -19.02 1.85 -2.03
N SER A 82 -20.18 2.40 -1.70
CA SER A 82 -21.29 1.68 -1.11
C SER A 82 -22.66 2.19 -1.59
N VAL A 83 -23.70 1.51 -1.23
CA VAL A 83 -25.09 1.96 -1.51
C VAL A 83 -25.43 3.30 -0.85
N GLY A 84 -24.68 3.70 0.18
CA GLY A 84 -24.84 4.99 0.85
C GLY A 84 -24.22 6.18 0.11
N ASP A 85 -23.39 5.93 -0.90
CA ASP A 85 -22.79 7.02 -1.67
C ASP A 85 -23.80 7.71 -2.56
N THR A 86 -23.82 9.05 -2.49
CA THR A 86 -24.74 9.89 -3.23
C THR A 86 -24.19 10.27 -4.62
N ASP A 87 -25.07 10.72 -5.51
CA ASP A 87 -24.63 11.31 -6.80
C ASP A 87 -23.68 12.49 -6.59
N GLU A 88 -23.90 13.27 -5.54
CA GLU A 88 -23.04 14.41 -5.20
C GLU A 88 -21.66 13.97 -4.72
N GLY A 89 -21.60 12.94 -3.88
CA GLY A 89 -20.33 12.35 -3.43
C GLY A 89 -19.49 11.82 -4.61
N MET A 90 -20.12 11.06 -5.51
CA MET A 90 -19.45 10.57 -6.72
C MET A 90 -18.97 11.71 -7.63
N LYS A 91 -19.77 12.74 -7.83
CA LYS A 91 -19.37 13.93 -8.61
C LYS A 91 -18.19 14.66 -7.97
N ARG A 92 -18.16 14.75 -6.65
CA ARG A 92 -17.03 15.35 -5.91
C ARG A 92 -15.74 14.56 -6.16
N LEU A 93 -15.79 13.23 -6.09
CA LEU A 93 -14.64 12.38 -6.36
C LEU A 93 -14.15 12.59 -7.81
N ILE A 94 -15.04 12.49 -8.79
CA ILE A 94 -14.70 12.69 -10.21
C ILE A 94 -14.04 14.05 -10.42
N LYS A 95 -14.62 15.12 -9.87
CA LYS A 95 -14.06 16.47 -9.98
C LYS A 95 -12.68 16.57 -9.35
N ALA A 96 -12.51 16.03 -8.16
CA ALA A 96 -11.23 16.03 -7.46
C ALA A 96 -10.14 15.31 -8.28
N ILE A 97 -10.44 14.12 -8.80
CA ILE A 97 -9.51 13.39 -9.63
C ILE A 97 -9.18 14.13 -10.93
N TYR A 98 -10.14 14.73 -11.62
CA TYR A 98 -9.87 15.53 -12.82
C TYR A 98 -8.99 16.77 -12.55
N GLU A 99 -9.16 17.41 -11.39
CA GLU A 99 -8.34 18.56 -11.01
C GLU A 99 -6.91 18.12 -10.64
N LEU A 100 -6.77 16.98 -9.97
CA LEU A 100 -5.48 16.40 -9.63
C LEU A 100 -4.78 15.82 -10.86
N ASP A 101 -5.49 15.19 -11.78
CA ASP A 101 -4.96 14.65 -13.03
C ASP A 101 -4.16 15.69 -13.83
N LYS A 102 -4.61 16.95 -13.81
CA LYS A 102 -3.89 18.07 -14.43
C LYS A 102 -2.59 18.45 -13.74
N LYS A 103 -2.45 18.12 -12.46
CA LYS A 103 -1.25 18.43 -11.64
C LYS A 103 -0.22 17.32 -11.68
N TYR A 104 -0.65 16.08 -11.94
CA TYR A 104 0.24 14.94 -12.10
C TYR A 104 0.67 14.83 -13.56
N LYS A 105 1.95 14.59 -13.80
CA LYS A 105 2.53 14.51 -15.15
C LYS A 105 3.35 13.24 -15.30
N PRO A 106 3.48 12.69 -16.50
CA PRO A 106 4.38 11.58 -16.74
C PRO A 106 5.79 11.90 -16.27
N LEU A 107 6.40 10.97 -15.55
CA LEU A 107 7.78 11.09 -15.12
C LEU A 107 8.67 11.00 -16.38
N GLN A 108 9.45 12.04 -16.67
CA GLN A 108 10.33 12.04 -17.82
C GLN A 108 11.44 11.00 -17.61
N GLY A 109 11.52 10.03 -18.52
CA GLY A 109 12.46 8.90 -18.45
C GLY A 109 11.82 7.55 -18.08
N ALA A 110 10.57 7.48 -17.65
CA ALA A 110 9.91 6.23 -17.29
C ALA A 110 9.41 5.40 -18.49
N TYR A 111 9.43 5.95 -19.70
CA TYR A 111 8.87 5.29 -20.90
C TYR A 111 9.88 4.65 -21.85
N ASN A 112 11.16 4.53 -21.48
CA ASN A 112 12.16 3.87 -22.32
C ASN A 112 12.87 2.72 -21.59
N THR A 113 12.13 1.82 -20.97
CA THR A 113 12.72 0.58 -20.44
C THR A 113 12.46 -0.60 -21.38
N VAL A 114 13.03 -0.54 -22.57
CA VAL A 114 13.39 -1.72 -23.36
C VAL A 114 14.89 -1.67 -23.75
N ASP A 115 15.66 -0.73 -23.22
CA ASP A 115 17.14 -0.77 -23.36
C ASP A 115 17.79 -0.53 -21.99
N SER A 116 18.33 -1.61 -21.45
CA SER A 116 18.94 -1.69 -20.10
C SER A 116 20.27 -0.95 -19.94
N ASP A 117 20.72 -0.18 -20.91
CA ASP A 117 22.10 0.29 -20.97
C ASP A 117 22.30 1.80 -20.76
N ILE A 118 21.22 2.57 -20.54
CA ILE A 118 21.35 4.02 -20.32
C ILE A 118 20.61 4.45 -19.05
N VAL A 119 21.03 3.92 -17.90
CA VAL A 119 20.67 4.51 -16.59
C VAL A 119 21.88 5.31 -16.12
N PRO A 120 21.74 6.64 -15.88
CA PRO A 120 22.83 7.46 -15.34
C PRO A 120 23.36 6.86 -14.03
N GLU A 121 24.69 6.88 -13.86
CA GLU A 121 25.39 6.32 -12.70
C GLU A 121 24.91 6.88 -11.35
N GLU A 122 24.36 8.08 -11.35
CA GLU A 122 23.82 8.73 -10.16
C GLU A 122 22.50 8.11 -9.70
N ILE A 123 21.66 7.62 -10.62
CA ILE A 123 20.46 6.86 -10.31
C ILE A 123 20.83 5.45 -9.82
N LYS A 124 21.87 4.85 -10.37
CA LYS A 124 22.43 3.57 -9.88
C LYS A 124 22.98 3.69 -8.45
N LYS A 125 23.42 4.87 -8.02
CA LYS A 125 23.92 5.11 -6.66
C LYS A 125 22.83 5.31 -5.61
N SER A 126 21.67 5.85 -5.98
CA SER A 126 20.51 5.94 -5.08
C SER A 126 19.81 4.60 -4.88
N GLN A 127 19.87 3.70 -5.87
CA GLN A 127 19.37 2.32 -5.75
C GLN A 127 20.31 1.38 -4.97
N LYS A 128 21.51 1.82 -4.58
CA LYS A 128 22.59 0.99 -4.03
C LYS A 128 22.51 0.74 -2.52
N LYS A 129 21.34 0.92 -1.90
CA LYS A 129 21.06 0.50 -0.52
C LYS A 129 19.86 -0.42 -0.36
N GLU A 130 19.37 -1.00 -1.44
CA GLU A 130 18.51 -2.14 -1.28
C GLU A 130 19.37 -3.32 -0.79
N LYS A 131 19.25 -3.62 0.49
CA LYS A 131 19.56 -4.97 0.95
C LYS A 131 18.73 -5.88 0.06
N ASN A 132 19.38 -6.75 -0.72
CA ASN A 132 18.69 -7.81 -1.46
C ASN A 132 18.00 -8.72 -0.44
N TYR A 133 16.77 -8.36 -0.09
CA TYR A 133 15.87 -9.32 0.54
C TYR A 133 15.28 -10.14 -0.60
N ASP A 134 15.43 -11.45 -0.54
CA ASP A 134 14.76 -12.41 -1.42
C ASP A 134 13.26 -12.52 -1.00
N ILE A 135 12.59 -11.37 -0.97
CA ILE A 135 11.22 -11.23 -0.49
C ILE A 135 10.33 -10.91 -1.68
N GLU A 136 9.48 -11.87 -2.05
CA GLU A 136 8.40 -11.63 -2.99
C GLU A 136 7.25 -10.89 -2.27
N PRO A 137 6.88 -9.67 -2.71
CA PRO A 137 5.74 -8.96 -2.14
C PRO A 137 4.47 -9.80 -2.21
N GLY A 138 3.80 -9.96 -1.07
CA GLY A 138 2.55 -10.73 -0.98
C GLY A 138 2.73 -12.22 -0.65
N HIS A 139 3.97 -12.73 -0.62
CA HIS A 139 4.24 -14.06 -0.13
C HIS A 139 4.67 -13.98 1.34
N LEU A 140 3.80 -14.40 2.25
CA LEU A 140 4.14 -14.46 3.67
C LEU A 140 4.93 -15.73 3.96
N PRO A 141 6.02 -15.64 4.74
CA PRO A 141 6.74 -16.82 5.16
C PRO A 141 5.85 -17.72 6.02
N GLN A 142 5.97 -19.02 5.85
CA GLN A 142 5.19 -19.96 6.64
C GLN A 142 5.70 -19.94 8.09
N ALA A 143 4.82 -19.65 9.03
CA ALA A 143 5.14 -19.63 10.45
C ALA A 143 5.09 -21.03 11.05
N GLU A 144 5.96 -21.29 12.03
CA GLU A 144 5.93 -22.49 12.85
C GLU A 144 5.02 -22.25 14.06
N VAL A 145 3.87 -22.93 14.09
CA VAL A 145 2.90 -22.83 15.21
C VAL A 145 3.35 -23.71 16.36
N ILE A 146 3.70 -23.11 17.50
CA ILE A 146 4.12 -23.79 18.74
C ILE A 146 2.95 -23.91 19.72
N TYR A 147 2.17 -22.83 19.84
CA TYR A 147 0.97 -22.75 20.68
C TYR A 147 -0.18 -22.18 19.86
N SER A 148 -1.40 -22.50 20.26
CA SER A 148 -2.56 -21.76 19.74
C SER A 148 -2.63 -20.38 20.39
N PRO A 149 -3.23 -19.37 19.74
CA PRO A 149 -3.45 -18.05 20.34
C PRO A 149 -4.17 -18.13 21.69
N ALA A 150 -5.14 -19.01 21.82
CA ALA A 150 -5.89 -19.23 23.07
C ALA A 150 -4.98 -19.74 24.22
N GLN A 151 -4.02 -20.61 23.92
CA GLN A 151 -3.04 -21.08 24.91
C GLN A 151 -2.15 -19.95 25.39
N VAL A 152 -1.64 -19.11 24.47
CA VAL A 152 -0.79 -17.96 24.84
C VAL A 152 -1.55 -16.96 25.66
N ILE A 153 -2.80 -16.64 25.29
CA ILE A 153 -3.67 -15.74 26.08
C ILE A 153 -3.91 -16.33 27.46
N GLY A 154 -4.25 -17.63 27.55
CA GLY A 154 -4.45 -18.30 28.83
C GLY A 154 -3.22 -18.30 29.72
N MET A 155 -1.99 -18.46 29.17
CA MET A 155 -0.74 -18.35 29.91
C MET A 155 -0.54 -16.92 30.44
N LYS A 156 -0.81 -15.90 29.63
CA LYS A 156 -0.71 -14.49 30.01
C LYS A 156 -1.70 -14.13 31.12
N ASP A 157 -2.95 -14.56 30.99
CA ASP A 157 -4.01 -14.33 31.98
C ASP A 157 -3.74 -15.04 33.31
N ALA A 158 -3.09 -16.21 33.26
CA ALA A 158 -2.65 -16.95 34.43
C ALA A 158 -1.41 -16.34 35.12
N GLY A 159 -0.85 -15.25 34.56
CA GLY A 159 0.36 -14.61 35.10
C GLY A 159 1.62 -15.46 34.96
N ALA A 160 1.69 -16.28 33.91
CA ALA A 160 2.88 -17.08 33.65
C ALA A 160 4.11 -16.19 33.40
N ASP A 161 5.22 -16.56 33.98
CA ASP A 161 6.52 -15.91 33.74
C ASP A 161 7.00 -16.16 32.32
N GLY A 162 7.85 -15.26 31.81
CA GLY A 162 8.52 -15.45 30.49
C GLY A 162 8.00 -14.55 29.37
N PHE A 163 6.99 -13.73 29.63
CA PHE A 163 6.58 -12.67 28.68
C PHE A 163 7.50 -11.46 28.83
N GLN A 164 8.08 -11.02 27.74
CA GLN A 164 8.98 -9.88 27.71
C GLN A 164 8.87 -9.11 26.38
N PHE A 165 9.15 -7.82 26.41
CA PHE A 165 9.30 -7.02 25.21
C PHE A 165 10.71 -7.23 24.63
N VAL A 166 10.76 -7.58 23.34
CA VAL A 166 12.01 -7.82 22.63
C VAL A 166 12.01 -6.94 21.37
N PRO A 167 13.09 -6.18 21.11
CA PRO A 167 13.22 -5.46 19.85
C PRO A 167 13.12 -6.42 18.65
N LEU A 168 12.47 -5.99 17.56
CA LEU A 168 12.31 -6.83 16.36
C LEU A 168 13.64 -7.41 15.87
N THR A 169 14.72 -6.63 15.92
CA THR A 169 16.06 -7.06 15.51
C THR A 169 16.64 -8.22 16.35
N GLN A 170 16.07 -8.48 17.53
CA GLN A 170 16.50 -9.52 18.46
C GLN A 170 15.41 -10.58 18.69
N SER A 171 14.31 -10.52 17.93
CA SER A 171 13.13 -11.35 18.18
C SER A 171 13.21 -12.76 17.57
N GLU A 172 14.22 -13.06 16.79
CA GLU A 172 14.38 -14.37 16.16
C GLU A 172 14.44 -15.50 17.20
N GLY A 173 13.69 -16.57 16.96
CA GLY A 173 13.59 -17.72 17.85
C GLY A 173 12.57 -17.59 18.96
N TYR A 174 12.12 -16.38 19.31
CA TYR A 174 11.04 -16.18 20.26
C TYR A 174 9.68 -16.62 19.70
N ILE A 175 8.76 -16.88 20.63
CA ILE A 175 7.36 -17.17 20.27
C ILE A 175 6.55 -15.88 20.49
N SER A 176 5.81 -15.46 19.49
CA SER A 176 5.01 -14.25 19.59
C SER A 176 3.91 -14.39 20.63
N ALA A 177 3.74 -13.36 21.45
CA ALA A 177 2.62 -13.20 22.35
C ALA A 177 1.57 -12.19 21.84
N GLU A 178 1.81 -11.62 20.66
CA GLU A 178 0.99 -10.57 20.06
C GLU A 178 0.70 -10.88 18.60
N TYR A 179 -0.41 -10.27 18.10
CA TYR A 179 -0.68 -10.21 16.69
C TYR A 179 0.12 -9.09 16.05
N ALA A 180 0.72 -9.35 14.90
CA ALA A 180 1.28 -8.32 14.04
C ALA A 180 0.58 -8.37 12.68
N TYR A 181 0.06 -7.23 12.25
CA TYR A 181 -0.73 -7.10 11.04
C TYR A 181 -0.04 -6.22 10.02
N LEU A 182 -0.20 -6.58 8.74
CA LEU A 182 -0.04 -5.63 7.66
C LEU A 182 -1.40 -4.95 7.44
N TYR A 183 -1.47 -3.66 7.74
CA TYR A 183 -2.71 -2.89 7.61
C TYR A 183 -2.50 -1.67 6.69
N PRO A 184 -3.42 -1.38 5.81
CA PRO A 184 -4.61 -2.15 5.43
C PRO A 184 -4.29 -3.38 4.56
N PRO A 185 -5.10 -4.44 4.47
CA PRO A 185 -6.45 -4.61 5.03
C PRO A 185 -6.49 -5.31 6.40
N GLY A 186 -5.37 -5.54 7.06
CA GLY A 186 -5.30 -6.22 8.34
C GLY A 186 -4.98 -7.72 8.19
N ILE A 187 -4.05 -8.03 7.28
CA ILE A 187 -3.54 -9.40 7.12
C ILE A 187 -2.60 -9.71 8.28
N PRO A 188 -2.89 -10.73 9.10
CA PRO A 188 -1.98 -11.14 10.16
C PRO A 188 -0.71 -11.74 9.55
N MET A 189 0.43 -11.12 9.83
CA MET A 189 1.76 -11.62 9.44
C MET A 189 2.36 -12.52 10.52
N LEU A 190 1.90 -12.37 11.75
CA LEU A 190 2.32 -13.15 12.89
C LEU A 190 1.15 -13.20 13.89
N VAL A 191 0.87 -14.36 14.44
CA VAL A 191 -0.15 -14.54 15.46
C VAL A 191 0.47 -15.06 16.77
N PRO A 192 -0.19 -14.88 17.93
CA PRO A 192 0.29 -15.42 19.19
C PRO A 192 0.47 -16.94 19.08
N GLY A 193 1.62 -17.41 19.56
CA GLY A 193 1.99 -18.83 19.53
C GLY A 193 2.85 -19.26 18.34
N GLU A 194 3.08 -18.39 17.39
CA GLU A 194 3.99 -18.64 16.27
C GLU A 194 5.43 -18.27 16.61
N ARG A 195 6.38 -19.06 16.13
CA ARG A 195 7.81 -18.78 16.25
C ARG A 195 8.23 -17.71 15.25
N ILE A 196 8.92 -16.71 15.73
CA ILE A 196 9.50 -15.65 14.91
C ILE A 196 10.76 -16.20 14.25
N THR A 197 10.67 -16.53 12.97
CA THR A 197 11.82 -17.00 12.18
C THR A 197 12.63 -15.82 11.63
N ALA A 198 13.85 -16.08 11.15
CA ALA A 198 14.66 -15.09 10.45
C ALA A 198 13.89 -14.49 9.25
N GLN A 199 13.17 -15.31 8.48
CA GLN A 199 12.37 -14.89 7.34
C GLN A 199 11.23 -13.95 7.74
N ILE A 200 10.48 -14.25 8.82
CA ILE A 200 9.44 -13.38 9.35
C ILE A 200 10.03 -12.05 9.79
N ARG A 201 11.14 -12.07 10.53
CA ARG A 201 11.82 -10.84 10.97
C ARG A 201 12.28 -9.99 9.79
N GLU A 202 12.85 -10.58 8.76
CA GLU A 202 13.29 -9.90 7.54
C GLU A 202 12.11 -9.30 6.77
N HIS A 203 10.96 -9.99 6.70
CA HIS A 203 9.73 -9.46 6.13
C HIS A 203 9.25 -8.20 6.86
N PHE A 204 9.23 -8.23 8.20
CA PHE A 204 8.87 -7.05 8.99
C PHE A 204 9.82 -5.88 8.72
N GLN A 205 11.14 -6.14 8.70
CA GLN A 205 12.12 -5.11 8.39
C GLN A 205 11.90 -4.52 7.00
N TRP A 206 11.65 -5.38 6.00
CA TRP A 206 11.39 -4.96 4.63
C TRP A 206 10.16 -4.05 4.53
N TYR A 207 9.06 -4.38 5.21
CA TYR A 207 7.88 -3.52 5.24
C TYR A 207 8.12 -2.22 6.00
N MET A 208 8.81 -2.26 7.14
CA MET A 208 9.11 -1.06 7.92
C MET A 208 9.96 -0.07 7.14
N GLU A 209 10.96 -0.53 6.41
CA GLU A 209 11.83 0.32 5.58
C GLU A 209 11.07 1.00 4.43
N ARG A 210 9.92 0.45 3.99
CA ARG A 210 9.13 0.94 2.85
C ARG A 210 7.82 1.66 3.22
N THR A 211 7.41 1.55 4.45
CA THR A 211 6.14 2.15 4.90
C THR A 211 6.34 3.55 5.50
N TYR A 212 7.57 3.92 5.83
CA TYR A 212 7.93 5.20 6.47
C TYR A 212 8.83 6.10 5.60
N GLU A 213 9.00 5.77 4.34
CA GLU A 213 9.52 6.65 3.30
C GLU A 213 8.33 7.15 2.45
#